data_8fe71b45f6ea65cfb5bbce8a0d6c6a8e
#
_entry.id   8fe71b45f6ea65cfb5bbce8a0d6c6a8e
#
_cell.length_a   1.000
_cell.length_b   1.000
_cell.length_c   1.000
_cell.angle_alpha   90.00
_cell.angle_beta   90.00
_cell.angle_gamma   90.00
#
_symmetry.space_group_name_H-M   'P 1'
#
loop_
_entity.id
_entity.type
_entity.pdbx_description
1 polymer ?
#
loop_
_entity_poly.entity_id
_entity_poly.type
_entity_poly.pdbx_seq_one_letter_code
_entity_poly.pdbx_strand_id
1 'polypeptide(L)'
;MQGYTRWVLQAAIAASFASSCAYAQETIKIGHVAATSGAIAHLGKDNENGARMAVDEINAKGLTIGGKRYRLVLQAEDDAGDPKQGTTVAQKLVDAKVNGVIGHENSGTSIPASKIYFDAGIPQISPSASNPKYTRQGFNTAFRNVANDEQLGAALARYAVQVGKARQIAVIDDRTAYGKGLADEFIKNIKGSSARIVSQQYTTDRASDFGAILTTIKASKPDLIFFGGMDAVAGPMLKQMKQLGIKANFMGGDGMCSDSVPKLAGDGLADGQVICAEAGGVEPQQQKALDDFRAAYQRKFGVEVLTYAPYAYDALLTMVDAMQQAGSPDPAKYLPVLARIRHKGVTGTVAFDARGDVQNGVLTIYTFRGGKRQRLTVMK
;
A
#
# COMPACT_ATOMS: atom_id res chain seq x y z
N MET A 1 -19.96 66.52 46.41
CA MET A 1 -19.18 65.37 46.01
C MET A 1 -20.10 64.16 45.78
N GLN A 2 -20.87 64.16 44.74
CA GLN A 2 -21.74 63.03 44.34
C GLN A 2 -21.93 63.11 42.82
N GLY A 3 -21.00 62.75 42.06
CA GLY A 3 -21.13 62.82 40.58
C GLY A 3 -20.18 61.93 39.74
N TYR A 4 -19.19 61.31 40.35
CA TYR A 4 -18.16 60.56 39.60
C TYR A 4 -18.27 59.06 39.64
N THR A 5 -19.19 58.47 40.43
CA THR A 5 -19.26 57.04 40.62
C THR A 5 -20.20 56.30 39.67
N ARG A 6 -20.93 56.97 38.79
CA ARG A 6 -21.90 56.35 37.88
C ARG A 6 -21.38 56.03 36.48
N TRP A 7 -20.26 56.61 36.06
CA TRP A 7 -19.69 56.40 34.72
C TRP A 7 -18.69 55.26 34.63
N VAL A 8 -18.17 54.79 35.74
CA VAL A 8 -17.19 53.66 35.75
C VAL A 8 -17.86 52.30 35.70
N LEU A 9 -19.15 52.18 36.10
CA LEU A 9 -19.85 50.88 36.07
C LEU A 9 -20.46 50.53 34.70
N GLN A 10 -20.62 51.47 33.78
CA GLN A 10 -21.17 51.17 32.46
C GLN A 10 -20.10 50.79 31.42
N ALA A 11 -18.84 51.11 31.65
CA ALA A 11 -17.75 50.71 30.79
C ALA A 11 -17.29 49.25 31.02
N ALA A 12 -17.55 48.64 32.18
CA ALA A 12 -17.14 47.28 32.53
C ALA A 12 -18.10 46.18 32.01
N ILE A 13 -19.32 46.52 31.58
CA ILE A 13 -20.32 45.54 31.08
C ILE A 13 -20.23 45.34 29.54
N ALA A 14 -19.65 46.30 28.81
CA ALA A 14 -19.51 46.21 27.36
C ALA A 14 -18.31 45.34 26.92
N ALA A 15 -17.38 44.96 27.81
CA ALA A 15 -16.19 44.17 27.49
C ALA A 15 -16.38 42.65 27.62
N SER A 16 -17.56 42.16 28.07
CA SER A 16 -17.79 40.77 28.41
C SER A 16 -18.53 39.95 27.34
N PHE A 17 -18.84 40.51 26.18
CA PHE A 17 -19.54 39.81 25.08
C PHE A 17 -18.68 39.63 23.81
N ALA A 18 -17.36 39.69 23.91
CA ALA A 18 -16.51 39.01 22.94
C ALA A 18 -16.46 37.52 23.27
N SER A 19 -17.61 36.87 23.33
CA SER A 19 -17.69 35.41 23.30
C SER A 19 -17.03 34.98 22.02
N SER A 20 -15.79 34.55 22.12
CA SER A 20 -15.10 33.78 21.10
C SER A 20 -16.04 32.63 20.75
N CYS A 21 -16.81 32.76 19.67
CA CYS A 21 -17.37 31.60 19.00
C CYS A 21 -16.15 30.75 18.64
N ALA A 22 -15.68 29.90 19.57
CA ALA A 22 -14.87 28.78 19.27
C ALA A 22 -15.74 27.93 18.34
N TYR A 23 -15.67 28.19 17.04
CA TYR A 23 -16.23 27.29 16.06
C TYR A 23 -15.62 25.93 16.37
N ALA A 24 -16.40 25.03 16.97
CA ALA A 24 -15.99 23.66 17.16
C ALA A 24 -15.57 23.16 15.79
N GLN A 25 -14.27 22.89 15.64
CA GLN A 25 -13.70 22.43 14.38
C GLN A 25 -14.34 21.08 14.07
N GLU A 26 -15.12 21.02 12.98
CA GLU A 26 -15.78 19.78 12.56
C GLU A 26 -14.70 18.73 12.27
N THR A 27 -15.00 17.47 12.58
CA THR A 27 -14.04 16.37 12.42
C THR A 27 -14.38 15.54 11.18
N ILE A 28 -13.37 15.28 10.36
CA ILE A 28 -13.42 14.28 9.30
C ILE A 28 -12.65 13.04 9.79
N LYS A 29 -13.33 11.90 9.85
CA LYS A 29 -12.73 10.63 10.25
C LYS A 29 -12.29 9.85 9.00
N ILE A 30 -11.02 9.52 8.92
CA ILE A 30 -10.48 8.62 7.88
C ILE A 30 -10.13 7.30 8.57
N GLY A 31 -10.72 6.20 8.09
CA GLY A 31 -10.33 4.86 8.47
C GLY A 31 -8.97 4.51 7.85
N HIS A 32 -8.13 3.81 8.59
CA HIS A 32 -6.92 3.17 8.07
C HIS A 32 -6.91 1.72 8.52
N VAL A 33 -6.60 0.81 7.61
CA VAL A 33 -6.51 -0.63 7.95
C VAL A 33 -5.28 -1.24 7.30
N ALA A 34 -4.47 -1.88 8.13
CA ALA A 34 -3.30 -2.65 7.70
C ALA A 34 -3.00 -3.75 8.71
N ALA A 35 -2.19 -4.73 8.34
CA ALA A 35 -1.67 -5.73 9.28
C ALA A 35 -0.59 -5.11 10.17
N THR A 36 -0.96 -4.50 11.28
CA THR A 36 -0.01 -3.89 12.24
C THR A 36 0.45 -4.85 13.33
N SER A 37 -0.04 -6.08 13.29
CA SER A 37 0.44 -7.23 14.08
C SER A 37 0.72 -8.43 13.15
N GLY A 38 1.39 -9.47 13.69
CA GLY A 38 1.72 -10.69 12.93
C GLY A 38 2.98 -10.56 12.07
N ALA A 39 3.14 -11.50 11.13
CA ALA A 39 4.38 -11.69 10.37
C ALA A 39 4.75 -10.50 9.45
N ILE A 40 3.76 -9.78 8.95
CA ILE A 40 3.93 -8.62 8.04
C ILE A 40 3.70 -7.28 8.74
N ALA A 41 3.72 -7.24 10.07
CA ALA A 41 3.45 -6.02 10.85
C ALA A 41 4.36 -4.83 10.49
N HIS A 42 5.57 -5.10 10.03
CA HIS A 42 6.50 -4.06 9.57
C HIS A 42 5.98 -3.34 8.32
N LEU A 43 5.36 -4.06 7.38
CA LEU A 43 4.73 -3.47 6.18
C LEU A 43 3.46 -2.70 6.54
N GLY A 44 2.64 -3.24 7.44
CA GLY A 44 1.44 -2.55 7.93
C GLY A 44 1.76 -1.27 8.69
N LYS A 45 2.83 -1.27 9.49
CA LYS A 45 3.30 -0.06 10.17
C LYS A 45 3.85 0.98 9.21
N ASP A 46 4.57 0.57 8.17
CA ASP A 46 5.02 1.46 7.10
C ASP A 46 3.82 2.15 6.44
N ASN A 47 2.80 1.37 6.09
CA ASN A 47 1.55 1.86 5.51
C ASN A 47 0.83 2.86 6.43
N GLU A 48 0.63 2.52 7.72
CA GLU A 48 0.01 3.37 8.73
C GLU A 48 0.76 4.68 8.92
N ASN A 49 2.09 4.64 9.01
CA ASN A 49 2.93 5.82 9.18
C ASN A 49 2.78 6.80 8.00
N GLY A 50 2.67 6.29 6.77
CA GLY A 50 2.39 7.12 5.60
C GLY A 50 1.07 7.89 5.73
N ALA A 51 0.00 7.21 6.11
CA ALA A 51 -1.30 7.83 6.33
C ALA A 51 -1.28 8.84 7.50
N ARG A 52 -0.61 8.51 8.62
CA ARG A 52 -0.44 9.43 9.76
C ARG A 52 0.33 10.68 9.37
N MET A 53 1.38 10.54 8.57
CA MET A 53 2.17 11.68 8.09
C MET A 53 1.31 12.65 7.29
N ALA A 54 0.45 12.15 6.40
CA ALA A 54 -0.48 12.97 5.62
C ALA A 54 -1.51 13.69 6.53
N VAL A 55 -2.10 12.99 7.51
CA VAL A 55 -3.04 13.59 8.47
C VAL A 55 -2.40 14.72 9.25
N ASP A 56 -1.19 14.50 9.77
CA ASP A 56 -0.47 15.51 10.55
C ASP A 56 -0.12 16.75 9.71
N GLU A 57 0.31 16.54 8.47
CA GLU A 57 0.65 17.64 7.56
C GLU A 57 -0.59 18.45 7.17
N ILE A 58 -1.72 17.80 6.84
CA ILE A 58 -2.98 18.49 6.53
C ILE A 58 -3.47 19.29 7.73
N ASN A 59 -3.43 18.69 8.93
CA ASN A 59 -3.86 19.37 10.15
C ASN A 59 -2.97 20.57 10.50
N ALA A 60 -1.65 20.45 10.28
CA ALA A 60 -0.70 21.54 10.51
C ALA A 60 -0.92 22.72 9.56
N LYS A 61 -1.27 22.44 8.30
CA LYS A 61 -1.60 23.48 7.29
C LYS A 61 -2.99 24.08 7.50
N GLY A 62 -3.86 23.40 8.22
CA GLY A 62 -5.28 23.71 8.34
C GLY A 62 -6.08 23.24 7.14
N LEU A 63 -7.23 22.60 7.39
CA LEU A 63 -8.11 22.05 6.35
C LEU A 63 -9.39 22.87 6.26
N THR A 64 -9.68 23.40 5.06
CA THR A 64 -10.94 24.05 4.75
C THR A 64 -11.61 23.35 3.58
N ILE A 65 -12.88 22.97 3.74
CA ILE A 65 -13.71 22.34 2.71
C ILE A 65 -15.07 23.06 2.69
N GLY A 66 -15.51 23.53 1.52
CA GLY A 66 -16.79 24.23 1.39
C GLY A 66 -16.95 25.45 2.32
N GLY A 67 -15.86 26.15 2.62
CA GLY A 67 -15.85 27.31 3.51
C GLY A 67 -15.82 26.99 5.01
N LYS A 68 -15.88 25.70 5.40
CA LYS A 68 -15.80 25.26 6.80
C LYS A 68 -14.42 24.72 7.16
N ARG A 69 -13.99 24.94 8.39
CA ARG A 69 -12.73 24.39 8.93
C ARG A 69 -12.94 23.01 9.50
N TYR A 70 -12.05 22.09 9.13
CA TYR A 70 -12.08 20.70 9.57
C TYR A 70 -10.77 20.27 10.21
N ARG A 71 -10.83 19.24 11.06
CA ARG A 71 -9.69 18.48 11.55
C ARG A 71 -9.82 17.05 11.08
N LEU A 72 -8.75 16.50 10.51
CA LEU A 72 -8.66 15.08 10.17
C LEU A 72 -8.32 14.26 11.43
N VAL A 73 -8.98 13.12 11.58
CA VAL A 73 -8.66 12.10 12.59
C VAL A 73 -8.49 10.77 11.86
N LEU A 74 -7.34 10.13 12.08
CA LEU A 74 -7.09 8.78 11.57
C LEU A 74 -7.57 7.75 12.59
N GLN A 75 -8.57 6.96 12.23
CA GLN A 75 -8.99 5.77 12.96
C GLN A 75 -8.29 4.57 12.38
N ALA A 76 -7.17 4.16 12.99
CA ALA A 76 -6.37 3.04 12.54
C ALA A 76 -6.83 1.74 13.21
N GLU A 77 -6.99 0.69 12.41
CA GLU A 77 -7.40 -0.64 12.82
C GLU A 77 -6.41 -1.69 12.30
N ASP A 78 -6.22 -2.74 13.07
CA ASP A 78 -5.36 -3.87 12.73
C ASP A 78 -6.20 -5.03 12.20
N ASP A 79 -5.97 -5.46 10.97
CA ASP A 79 -6.61 -6.65 10.39
C ASP A 79 -5.73 -7.91 10.49
N ALA A 80 -4.52 -7.78 11.05
CA ALA A 80 -3.55 -8.87 11.21
C ALA A 80 -3.26 -9.67 9.91
N GLY A 81 -3.61 -9.13 8.74
CA GLY A 81 -3.57 -9.82 7.46
C GLY A 81 -4.62 -10.93 7.30
N ASP A 82 -5.55 -11.06 8.24
CA ASP A 82 -6.58 -12.10 8.25
C ASP A 82 -7.88 -11.60 7.59
N PRO A 83 -8.43 -12.29 6.56
CA PRO A 83 -9.63 -11.86 5.86
C PRO A 83 -10.88 -11.70 6.75
N LYS A 84 -11.03 -12.52 7.81
CA LYS A 84 -12.17 -12.41 8.74
C LYS A 84 -12.01 -11.18 9.63
N GLN A 85 -10.81 -10.98 10.16
CA GLN A 85 -10.48 -9.76 10.91
C GLN A 85 -10.68 -8.53 10.02
N GLY A 86 -10.24 -8.58 8.74
CA GLY A 86 -10.45 -7.52 7.76
C GLY A 86 -11.91 -7.13 7.61
N THR A 87 -12.83 -8.11 7.51
CA THR A 87 -14.29 -7.81 7.45
C THR A 87 -14.83 -7.25 8.77
N THR A 88 -14.33 -7.73 9.90
CA THR A 88 -14.74 -7.24 11.23
C THR A 88 -14.36 -5.78 11.42
N VAL A 89 -13.11 -5.41 11.10
CA VAL A 89 -12.66 -4.01 11.25
C VAL A 89 -13.29 -3.11 10.19
N ALA A 90 -13.60 -3.62 8.99
CA ALA A 90 -14.35 -2.86 7.99
C ALA A 90 -15.74 -2.46 8.52
N GLN A 91 -16.47 -3.40 9.12
CA GLN A 91 -17.77 -3.10 9.73
C GLN A 91 -17.64 -2.09 10.88
N LYS A 92 -16.61 -2.23 11.73
CA LYS A 92 -16.33 -1.28 12.81
C LYS A 92 -16.12 0.15 12.28
N LEU A 93 -15.41 0.31 11.15
CA LEU A 93 -15.22 1.63 10.54
C LEU A 93 -16.52 2.19 9.93
N VAL A 94 -17.36 1.35 9.34
CA VAL A 94 -18.70 1.73 8.87
C VAL A 94 -19.54 2.22 10.04
N ASP A 95 -19.59 1.48 11.14
CA ASP A 95 -20.35 1.84 12.35
C ASP A 95 -19.83 3.14 12.99
N ALA A 96 -18.52 3.39 12.90
CA ALA A 96 -17.88 4.64 13.33
C ALA A 96 -18.17 5.82 12.39
N LYS A 97 -18.83 5.58 11.24
CA LYS A 97 -19.19 6.57 10.22
C LYS A 97 -17.96 7.34 9.72
N VAL A 98 -16.92 6.59 9.29
CA VAL A 98 -15.77 7.22 8.67
C VAL A 98 -16.14 7.82 7.31
N ASN A 99 -15.47 8.91 6.94
CA ASN A 99 -15.73 9.61 5.68
C ASN A 99 -15.02 8.97 4.48
N GLY A 100 -14.10 8.05 4.70
CA GLY A 100 -13.38 7.30 3.69
C GLY A 100 -12.35 6.38 4.35
N VAL A 101 -11.77 5.45 3.59
CA VAL A 101 -10.82 4.46 4.10
C VAL A 101 -9.55 4.43 3.24
N ILE A 102 -8.38 4.48 3.90
CA ILE A 102 -7.07 4.19 3.31
C ILE A 102 -6.66 2.79 3.76
N GLY A 103 -6.54 1.87 2.84
CA GLY A 103 -6.32 0.44 3.13
C GLY A 103 -7.37 -0.41 2.40
N HIS A 104 -7.53 -1.67 2.71
CA HIS A 104 -6.63 -2.48 3.53
C HIS A 104 -5.28 -2.68 2.82
N GLU A 105 -4.29 -3.16 3.57
CA GLU A 105 -2.96 -3.33 3.01
C GLU A 105 -2.89 -4.46 1.99
N ASN A 106 -3.30 -5.67 2.35
CA ASN A 106 -3.16 -6.82 1.46
C ASN A 106 -4.47 -7.17 0.73
N SER A 107 -4.32 -7.90 -0.39
CA SER A 107 -5.46 -8.27 -1.23
C SER A 107 -6.46 -9.20 -0.52
N GLY A 108 -5.96 -10.06 0.39
CA GLY A 108 -6.80 -11.00 1.13
C GLY A 108 -7.82 -10.32 2.04
N THR A 109 -7.48 -9.16 2.58
CA THR A 109 -8.36 -8.35 3.43
C THR A 109 -9.12 -7.28 2.64
N SER A 110 -8.49 -6.66 1.63
CA SER A 110 -9.12 -5.62 0.80
C SER A 110 -10.32 -6.14 0.00
N ILE A 111 -10.20 -7.32 -0.61
CA ILE A 111 -11.26 -7.89 -1.46
C ILE A 111 -12.58 -8.08 -0.71
N PRO A 112 -12.63 -8.78 0.44
CA PRO A 112 -13.89 -8.94 1.17
C PRO A 112 -14.36 -7.65 1.84
N ALA A 113 -13.46 -6.80 2.36
CA ALA A 113 -13.80 -5.54 2.99
C ALA A 113 -14.44 -4.54 2.03
N SER A 114 -14.03 -4.54 0.75
CA SER A 114 -14.57 -3.61 -0.26
C SER A 114 -16.08 -3.73 -0.47
N LYS A 115 -16.66 -4.92 -0.27
CA LYS A 115 -18.12 -5.11 -0.31
C LYS A 115 -18.82 -4.35 0.82
N ILE A 116 -18.25 -4.40 2.03
CA ILE A 116 -18.81 -3.75 3.22
C ILE A 116 -18.79 -2.23 3.02
N TYR A 117 -17.68 -1.68 2.53
CA TYR A 117 -17.58 -0.24 2.25
C TYR A 117 -18.48 0.18 1.07
N PHE A 118 -18.62 -0.66 0.05
CA PHE A 118 -19.53 -0.40 -1.07
C PHE A 118 -20.98 -0.31 -0.60
N ASP A 119 -21.44 -1.26 0.21
CA ASP A 119 -22.81 -1.27 0.75
C ASP A 119 -23.09 -0.05 1.63
N ALA A 120 -22.05 0.49 2.29
CA ALA A 120 -22.14 1.71 3.09
C ALA A 120 -21.89 3.01 2.31
N GLY A 121 -21.55 2.92 1.01
CA GLY A 121 -21.23 4.08 0.17
C GLY A 121 -19.93 4.79 0.55
N ILE A 122 -19.00 4.12 1.25
CA ILE A 122 -17.74 4.69 1.73
C ILE A 122 -16.61 4.40 0.73
N PRO A 123 -15.95 5.42 0.15
CA PRO A 123 -14.80 5.22 -0.72
C PRO A 123 -13.60 4.62 0.03
N GLN A 124 -12.93 3.67 -0.63
CA GLN A 124 -11.74 2.99 -0.14
C GLN A 124 -10.63 3.14 -1.17
N ILE A 125 -9.44 3.61 -0.77
CA ILE A 125 -8.23 3.60 -1.60
C ILE A 125 -7.23 2.66 -0.95
N SER A 126 -6.91 1.54 -1.61
CA SER A 126 -5.83 0.68 -1.17
C SER A 126 -4.49 1.15 -1.73
N PRO A 127 -3.48 1.38 -0.87
CA PRO A 127 -2.15 1.79 -1.31
C PRO A 127 -1.22 0.62 -1.63
N SER A 128 -1.72 -0.63 -1.60
CA SER A 128 -0.87 -1.82 -1.67
C SER A 128 -1.56 -3.08 -2.20
N ALA A 129 -2.89 -3.22 -2.09
CA ALA A 129 -3.58 -4.41 -2.58
C ALA A 129 -3.58 -4.47 -4.12
N SER A 130 -2.77 -5.35 -4.69
CA SER A 130 -2.50 -5.43 -6.12
C SER A 130 -3.38 -6.42 -6.89
N ASN A 131 -4.07 -7.38 -6.21
CA ASN A 131 -4.90 -8.36 -6.90
C ASN A 131 -6.02 -7.69 -7.72
N PRO A 132 -6.15 -8.00 -9.03
CA PRO A 132 -7.17 -7.39 -9.89
C PRO A 132 -8.60 -7.56 -9.39
N LYS A 133 -8.90 -8.65 -8.68
CA LYS A 133 -10.25 -8.91 -8.15
C LYS A 133 -10.77 -7.78 -7.27
N TYR A 134 -9.88 -7.04 -6.58
CA TYR A 134 -10.27 -5.95 -5.69
C TYR A 134 -11.13 -4.89 -6.41
N THR A 135 -10.73 -4.45 -7.61
CA THR A 135 -11.43 -3.42 -8.39
C THR A 135 -12.36 -3.98 -9.47
N ARG A 136 -12.44 -5.32 -9.64
CA ARG A 136 -13.26 -5.96 -10.66
C ARG A 136 -14.55 -6.61 -10.14
N GLN A 137 -14.92 -6.33 -8.89
CA GLN A 137 -16.17 -6.79 -8.30
C GLN A 137 -17.38 -5.91 -8.67
N GLY A 138 -17.16 -4.83 -9.43
CA GLY A 138 -18.21 -3.87 -9.81
C GLY A 138 -18.51 -2.79 -8.75
N PHE A 139 -17.66 -2.64 -7.74
CA PHE A 139 -17.81 -1.67 -6.68
C PHE A 139 -17.16 -0.33 -7.06
N ASN A 140 -17.96 0.70 -7.28
CA ASN A 140 -17.47 2.03 -7.65
C ASN A 140 -16.81 2.81 -6.50
N THR A 141 -16.76 2.23 -5.31
CA THR A 141 -16.10 2.78 -4.11
C THR A 141 -14.68 2.26 -3.92
N ALA A 142 -14.25 1.25 -4.69
CA ALA A 142 -12.95 0.60 -4.54
C ALA A 142 -11.92 1.19 -5.52
N PHE A 143 -10.83 1.75 -4.98
CA PHE A 143 -9.73 2.37 -5.73
C PHE A 143 -8.39 1.83 -5.25
N ARG A 144 -7.37 1.84 -6.12
CA ARG A 144 -5.97 1.58 -5.76
C ARG A 144 -5.02 2.57 -6.45
N ASN A 145 -3.98 2.99 -5.76
CA ASN A 145 -2.97 3.88 -6.33
C ASN A 145 -1.60 3.21 -6.56
N VAL A 146 -1.59 1.88 -6.65
CA VAL A 146 -0.46 1.04 -7.10
C VAL A 146 -0.84 0.24 -8.34
N ALA A 147 0.15 -0.24 -9.10
CA ALA A 147 -0.08 -1.13 -10.22
C ALA A 147 -0.72 -2.44 -9.74
N ASN A 148 -1.52 -3.08 -10.59
CA ASN A 148 -2.15 -4.35 -10.26
C ASN A 148 -1.30 -5.55 -10.71
N ASP A 149 -1.67 -6.76 -10.26
CA ASP A 149 -0.93 -7.99 -10.56
C ASP A 149 -0.92 -8.37 -12.05
N GLU A 150 -1.89 -7.91 -12.86
CA GLU A 150 -1.82 -8.12 -14.31
C GLU A 150 -0.62 -7.39 -14.90
N GLN A 151 -0.39 -6.15 -14.48
CA GLN A 151 0.74 -5.34 -14.91
C GLN A 151 2.05 -5.90 -14.32
N LEU A 152 2.03 -6.22 -13.01
CA LEU A 152 3.19 -6.71 -12.28
C LEU A 152 3.65 -8.09 -12.79
N GLY A 153 2.72 -9.05 -12.93
CA GLY A 153 3.00 -10.39 -13.45
C GLY A 153 3.50 -10.35 -14.88
N ALA A 154 2.92 -9.50 -15.75
CA ALA A 154 3.39 -9.33 -17.12
C ALA A 154 4.81 -8.74 -17.18
N ALA A 155 5.10 -7.72 -16.36
CA ALA A 155 6.43 -7.10 -16.32
C ALA A 155 7.50 -8.07 -15.81
N LEU A 156 7.21 -8.82 -14.72
CA LEU A 156 8.10 -9.82 -14.16
C LEU A 156 8.35 -10.97 -15.14
N ALA A 157 7.32 -11.48 -15.82
CA ALA A 157 7.47 -12.53 -16.82
C ALA A 157 8.33 -12.06 -18.01
N ARG A 158 8.09 -10.85 -18.50
CA ARG A 158 8.89 -10.24 -19.57
C ARG A 158 10.35 -10.07 -19.12
N TYR A 159 10.57 -9.55 -17.92
CA TYR A 159 11.93 -9.41 -17.37
C TYR A 159 12.62 -10.76 -17.21
N ALA A 160 11.97 -11.77 -16.65
CA ALA A 160 12.50 -13.12 -16.47
C ALA A 160 13.01 -13.70 -17.78
N VAL A 161 12.22 -13.60 -18.86
CA VAL A 161 12.55 -14.21 -20.16
C VAL A 161 13.55 -13.37 -20.96
N GLN A 162 13.33 -12.06 -21.04
CA GLN A 162 14.09 -11.20 -21.94
C GLN A 162 15.42 -10.73 -21.34
N VAL A 163 15.44 -10.42 -20.06
CA VAL A 163 16.62 -9.91 -19.35
C VAL A 163 17.29 -11.03 -18.55
N GLY A 164 16.55 -11.72 -17.69
CA GLY A 164 17.03 -12.83 -16.87
C GLY A 164 17.36 -14.10 -17.65
N LYS A 165 16.94 -14.19 -18.95
CA LYS A 165 17.16 -15.34 -19.83
C LYS A 165 16.67 -16.67 -19.27
N ALA A 166 15.69 -16.64 -18.37
CA ALA A 166 15.10 -17.83 -17.77
C ALA A 166 14.52 -18.76 -18.84
N ARG A 167 14.70 -20.06 -18.66
CA ARG A 167 14.19 -21.12 -19.53
C ARG A 167 13.37 -22.15 -18.79
N GLN A 168 13.76 -22.48 -17.58
CA GLN A 168 13.10 -23.47 -16.72
C GLN A 168 12.70 -22.80 -15.40
N ILE A 169 11.41 -22.56 -15.23
CA ILE A 169 10.89 -21.77 -14.14
C ILE A 169 10.10 -22.68 -13.19
N ALA A 170 10.42 -22.68 -11.91
CA ALA A 170 9.55 -23.20 -10.86
C ALA A 170 8.73 -22.05 -10.28
N VAL A 171 7.49 -22.31 -9.92
CA VAL A 171 6.59 -21.34 -9.30
C VAL A 171 6.15 -21.86 -7.94
N ILE A 172 6.19 -20.98 -6.94
CA ILE A 172 5.64 -21.23 -5.60
C ILE A 172 4.66 -20.11 -5.30
N ASP A 173 3.48 -20.42 -4.77
CA ASP A 173 2.56 -19.43 -4.18
C ASP A 173 2.26 -19.75 -2.71
N ASP A 174 1.88 -18.73 -1.93
CA ASP A 174 1.55 -18.86 -0.50
C ASP A 174 0.07 -19.09 -0.23
N ARG A 175 -0.73 -19.36 -1.26
CA ARG A 175 -2.18 -19.57 -1.20
C ARG A 175 -2.99 -18.36 -0.73
N THR A 176 -2.38 -17.23 -0.46
CA THR A 176 -3.12 -15.99 -0.22
C THR A 176 -3.76 -15.47 -1.51
N ALA A 177 -4.73 -14.58 -1.40
CA ALA A 177 -5.32 -13.93 -2.57
C ALA A 177 -4.27 -13.12 -3.36
N TYR A 178 -3.28 -12.52 -2.68
CA TYR A 178 -2.16 -11.83 -3.33
C TYR A 178 -1.22 -12.82 -3.99
N GLY A 179 -0.57 -13.69 -3.22
CA GLY A 179 0.53 -14.51 -3.74
C GLY A 179 0.09 -15.45 -4.85
N LYS A 180 -1.08 -16.10 -4.68
CA LYS A 180 -1.66 -16.93 -5.75
C LYS A 180 -2.06 -16.09 -6.96
N GLY A 181 -2.69 -14.94 -6.77
CA GLY A 181 -3.10 -14.05 -7.85
C GLY A 181 -1.94 -13.60 -8.71
N LEU A 182 -0.86 -13.14 -8.08
CA LEU A 182 0.36 -12.74 -8.77
C LEU A 182 1.03 -13.90 -9.51
N ALA A 183 1.11 -15.09 -8.88
CA ALA A 183 1.67 -16.28 -9.50
C ALA A 183 0.85 -16.71 -10.74
N ASP A 184 -0.46 -16.64 -10.67
CA ASP A 184 -1.35 -16.94 -11.82
C ASP A 184 -1.10 -15.97 -12.99
N GLU A 185 -0.96 -14.67 -12.72
CA GLU A 185 -0.67 -13.67 -13.76
C GLU A 185 0.75 -13.84 -14.34
N PHE A 186 1.74 -14.17 -13.51
CA PHE A 186 3.07 -14.50 -14.00
C PHE A 186 3.06 -15.72 -14.92
N ILE A 187 2.43 -16.84 -14.50
CA ILE A 187 2.31 -18.07 -15.29
C ILE A 187 1.60 -17.79 -16.62
N LYS A 188 0.51 -17.03 -16.60
CA LYS A 188 -0.25 -16.63 -17.78
C LYS A 188 0.65 -15.93 -18.82
N ASN A 189 1.55 -15.06 -18.37
CA ASN A 189 2.45 -14.30 -19.24
C ASN A 189 3.72 -15.09 -19.65
N ILE A 190 4.05 -16.19 -18.97
CA ILE A 190 5.08 -17.14 -19.41
C ILE A 190 4.57 -18.01 -20.56
N LYS A 191 3.28 -18.32 -20.61
CA LYS A 191 2.69 -19.11 -21.71
C LYS A 191 2.96 -18.45 -23.06
N GLY A 192 3.46 -19.21 -24.02
CA GLY A 192 3.81 -18.72 -25.35
C GLY A 192 5.19 -18.02 -25.45
N SER A 193 5.93 -17.91 -24.35
CA SER A 193 7.31 -17.44 -24.35
C SER A 193 8.30 -18.58 -24.63
N SER A 194 9.60 -18.26 -24.65
CA SER A 194 10.66 -19.28 -24.78
C SER A 194 10.98 -20.01 -23.48
N ALA A 195 10.35 -19.66 -22.36
CA ALA A 195 10.49 -20.32 -21.07
C ALA A 195 9.32 -21.30 -20.82
N ARG A 196 9.55 -22.25 -19.92
CA ARG A 196 8.52 -23.22 -19.50
C ARG A 196 8.45 -23.33 -17.99
N ILE A 197 7.26 -23.55 -17.46
CA ILE A 197 7.06 -23.89 -16.05
C ILE A 197 7.37 -25.37 -15.87
N VAL A 198 8.40 -25.69 -15.08
CA VAL A 198 8.87 -27.06 -14.83
C VAL A 198 8.38 -27.62 -13.49
N SER A 199 7.95 -26.77 -12.57
CA SER A 199 7.36 -27.16 -11.28
C SER A 199 6.40 -26.08 -10.80
N GLN A 200 5.27 -26.50 -10.22
CA GLN A 200 4.37 -25.62 -9.49
C GLN A 200 4.14 -26.21 -8.10
N GLN A 201 4.48 -25.44 -7.08
CA GLN A 201 4.36 -25.80 -5.70
C GLN A 201 3.59 -24.71 -4.95
N TYR A 202 3.18 -25.01 -3.75
CA TYR A 202 2.55 -24.04 -2.87
C TYR A 202 2.98 -24.24 -1.42
N THR A 203 2.87 -23.17 -0.68
CA THR A 203 3.09 -23.11 0.77
C THR A 203 1.95 -22.36 1.44
N THR A 204 2.17 -21.82 2.62
CA THR A 204 1.26 -20.89 3.28
C THR A 204 2.02 -19.66 3.74
N ASP A 205 1.29 -18.57 3.99
CA ASP A 205 1.81 -17.30 4.53
C ASP A 205 2.40 -17.40 5.95
N ARG A 206 2.21 -18.56 6.61
CA ARG A 206 2.72 -18.87 7.96
C ARG A 206 3.75 -20.00 7.98
N ALA A 207 4.11 -20.52 6.82
CA ALA A 207 5.08 -21.61 6.75
C ALA A 207 6.49 -21.12 7.08
N SER A 208 7.25 -21.96 7.76
CA SER A 208 8.67 -21.73 8.10
C SER A 208 9.59 -22.84 7.61
N ASP A 209 9.03 -23.98 7.16
CA ASP A 209 9.76 -25.09 6.58
C ASP A 209 9.34 -25.30 5.12
N PHE A 210 10.32 -25.29 4.22
CA PHE A 210 10.14 -25.42 2.79
C PHE A 210 10.95 -26.60 2.23
N GLY A 211 11.57 -27.42 3.08
CA GLY A 211 12.48 -28.49 2.70
C GLY A 211 11.88 -29.44 1.68
N ALA A 212 10.64 -29.90 1.86
CA ALA A 212 9.96 -30.82 0.95
C ALA A 212 9.72 -30.22 -0.45
N ILE A 213 9.13 -29.00 -0.51
CA ILE A 213 8.84 -28.34 -1.80
C ILE A 213 10.11 -27.91 -2.51
N LEU A 214 11.13 -27.45 -1.80
CA LEU A 214 12.42 -27.05 -2.37
C LEU A 214 13.19 -28.27 -2.89
N THR A 215 13.09 -29.43 -2.24
CA THR A 215 13.68 -30.69 -2.74
C THR A 215 13.02 -31.13 -4.05
N THR A 216 11.69 -31.04 -4.14
CA THR A 216 10.93 -31.30 -5.37
C THR A 216 11.36 -30.34 -6.50
N ILE A 217 11.47 -29.05 -6.19
CA ILE A 217 11.90 -28.01 -7.13
C ILE A 217 13.32 -28.26 -7.60
N LYS A 218 14.24 -28.60 -6.69
CA LYS A 218 15.63 -28.92 -7.03
C LYS A 218 15.75 -30.03 -8.07
N ALA A 219 14.91 -31.07 -7.96
CA ALA A 219 14.87 -32.18 -8.91
C ALA A 219 14.48 -31.74 -10.33
N SER A 220 13.65 -30.68 -10.47
CA SER A 220 13.24 -30.13 -11.77
C SER A 220 14.28 -29.19 -12.40
N LYS A 221 15.40 -28.91 -11.70
CA LYS A 221 16.55 -28.10 -12.15
C LYS A 221 16.13 -26.74 -12.74
N PRO A 222 15.36 -25.92 -12.06
CA PRO A 222 14.99 -24.61 -12.56
C PRO A 222 16.20 -23.67 -12.57
N ASP A 223 16.20 -22.71 -13.50
CA ASP A 223 17.11 -21.56 -13.49
C ASP A 223 16.53 -20.35 -12.76
N LEU A 224 15.19 -20.34 -12.58
CA LEU A 224 14.45 -19.32 -11.84
C LEU A 224 13.37 -19.97 -10.96
N ILE A 225 13.24 -19.50 -9.73
CA ILE A 225 12.10 -19.77 -8.85
C ILE A 225 11.31 -18.46 -8.72
N PHE A 226 10.05 -18.47 -9.18
CA PHE A 226 9.13 -17.39 -8.95
C PHE A 226 8.32 -17.65 -7.66
N PHE A 227 8.25 -16.66 -6.79
CA PHE A 227 7.50 -16.74 -5.55
C PHE A 227 6.40 -15.66 -5.49
N GLY A 228 5.16 -16.09 -5.38
CA GLY A 228 4.02 -15.23 -5.06
C GLY A 228 3.77 -15.29 -3.54
N GLY A 229 4.13 -14.23 -2.84
CA GLY A 229 3.98 -14.11 -1.40
C GLY A 229 4.80 -12.98 -0.79
N MET A 230 4.85 -12.93 0.53
CA MET A 230 5.45 -11.84 1.30
C MET A 230 6.89 -12.14 1.75
N ASP A 231 7.62 -11.09 2.13
CA ASP A 231 9.01 -11.15 2.58
C ASP A 231 9.24 -12.05 3.81
N ALA A 232 8.26 -12.09 4.72
CA ALA A 232 8.28 -12.95 5.90
C ALA A 232 8.44 -14.44 5.57
N VAL A 233 7.96 -14.87 4.39
CA VAL A 233 8.11 -16.25 3.86
C VAL A 233 9.31 -16.36 2.93
N ALA A 234 9.53 -15.34 2.08
CA ALA A 234 10.62 -15.33 1.10
C ALA A 234 12.01 -15.40 1.76
N GLY A 235 12.23 -14.66 2.84
CA GLY A 235 13.52 -14.65 3.54
C GLY A 235 13.96 -16.02 4.06
N PRO A 236 13.16 -16.70 4.91
CA PRO A 236 13.45 -18.06 5.36
C PRO A 236 13.57 -19.08 4.20
N MET A 237 12.79 -18.91 3.13
CA MET A 237 12.87 -19.77 1.94
C MET A 237 14.24 -19.63 1.24
N LEU A 238 14.74 -18.42 1.07
CA LEU A 238 16.09 -18.15 0.53
C LEU A 238 17.18 -18.83 1.36
N LYS A 239 17.07 -18.78 2.69
CA LYS A 239 18.01 -19.47 3.59
C LYS A 239 18.01 -20.98 3.36
N GLN A 240 16.83 -21.61 3.22
CA GLN A 240 16.71 -23.03 2.96
C GLN A 240 17.14 -23.40 1.54
N MET A 241 16.93 -22.54 0.53
CA MET A 241 17.50 -22.74 -0.81
C MET A 241 19.03 -22.86 -0.76
N LYS A 242 19.70 -21.98 -0.02
CA LYS A 242 21.16 -22.06 0.17
C LYS A 242 21.58 -23.36 0.85
N GLN A 243 20.90 -23.76 1.93
CA GLN A 243 21.18 -25.00 2.66
C GLN A 243 21.06 -26.23 1.76
N LEU A 244 20.09 -26.23 0.86
CA LEU A 244 19.88 -27.29 -0.12
C LEU A 244 20.78 -27.18 -1.37
N GLY A 245 21.59 -26.14 -1.47
CA GLY A 245 22.48 -25.91 -2.63
C GLY A 245 21.72 -25.55 -3.91
N ILE A 246 20.53 -24.94 -3.80
CA ILE A 246 19.76 -24.46 -4.96
C ILE A 246 20.34 -23.11 -5.38
N LYS A 247 20.87 -23.05 -6.62
CA LYS A 247 21.52 -21.84 -7.17
C LYS A 247 20.62 -21.04 -8.12
N ALA A 248 19.36 -21.46 -8.30
CA ALA A 248 18.41 -20.76 -9.14
C ALA A 248 18.24 -19.30 -8.66
N ASN A 249 18.00 -18.38 -9.60
CA ASN A 249 17.55 -17.05 -9.26
C ASN A 249 16.19 -17.12 -8.55
N PHE A 250 15.89 -16.12 -7.73
CA PHE A 250 14.63 -16.03 -6.98
C PHE A 250 13.93 -14.73 -7.36
N MET A 251 12.68 -14.81 -7.78
CA MET A 251 11.94 -13.65 -8.27
C MET A 251 10.56 -13.56 -7.61
N GLY A 252 10.09 -12.34 -7.33
CA GLY A 252 8.74 -12.13 -6.85
C GLY A 252 8.28 -10.69 -6.98
N GLY A 253 7.07 -10.42 -6.47
CA GLY A 253 6.44 -9.12 -6.54
C GLY A 253 6.81 -8.17 -5.39
N ASP A 254 5.94 -7.19 -5.21
CA ASP A 254 6.10 -6.09 -4.25
C ASP A 254 6.05 -6.55 -2.79
N GLY A 255 5.25 -7.57 -2.48
CA GLY A 255 5.15 -8.11 -1.12
C GLY A 255 6.45 -8.71 -0.58
N MET A 256 7.39 -9.10 -1.46
CA MET A 256 8.73 -9.52 -1.05
C MET A 256 9.82 -8.50 -1.42
N CYS A 257 9.48 -7.36 -1.99
CA CYS A 257 10.44 -6.35 -2.42
C CYS A 257 10.77 -5.33 -1.32
N SER A 258 10.98 -5.78 -0.11
CA SER A 258 11.25 -4.93 1.05
C SER A 258 12.71 -4.96 1.48
N ASP A 259 13.16 -3.91 2.16
CA ASP A 259 14.49 -3.85 2.77
C ASP A 259 14.62 -4.76 4.02
N SER A 260 13.56 -5.51 4.36
CA SER A 260 13.57 -6.55 5.38
C SER A 260 14.14 -7.89 4.86
N VAL A 261 14.06 -8.16 3.55
CA VAL A 261 14.52 -9.43 2.95
C VAL A 261 15.96 -9.78 3.31
N PRO A 262 16.95 -8.87 3.27
CA PRO A 262 18.32 -9.19 3.67
C PRO A 262 18.42 -9.65 5.13
N LYS A 263 17.66 -9.06 6.04
CA LYS A 263 17.65 -9.44 7.46
C LYS A 263 17.00 -10.81 7.67
N LEU A 264 15.90 -11.09 6.96
CA LEU A 264 15.13 -12.33 7.06
C LEU A 264 15.87 -13.52 6.42
N ALA A 265 16.56 -13.29 5.31
CA ALA A 265 17.32 -14.29 4.60
C ALA A 265 18.72 -14.55 5.23
N GLY A 266 19.27 -13.54 5.91
CA GLY A 266 20.60 -13.62 6.48
C GLY A 266 21.65 -14.00 5.41
N ASP A 267 22.45 -15.03 5.67
CA ASP A 267 23.44 -15.54 4.74
C ASP A 267 22.85 -16.30 3.53
N GLY A 268 21.52 -16.52 3.52
CA GLY A 268 20.81 -17.12 2.39
C GLY A 268 20.69 -16.20 1.17
N LEU A 269 20.91 -14.90 1.33
CA LEU A 269 20.84 -13.93 0.24
C LEU A 269 22.20 -13.77 -0.45
N ALA A 270 22.29 -14.19 -1.71
CA ALA A 270 23.44 -13.92 -2.56
C ALA A 270 23.22 -12.66 -3.40
N ASP A 271 24.28 -11.88 -3.63
CA ASP A 271 24.23 -10.65 -4.43
C ASP A 271 23.72 -10.92 -5.84
N GLY A 272 22.67 -10.21 -6.23
CA GLY A 272 22.09 -10.30 -7.57
C GLY A 272 21.18 -11.53 -7.80
N GLN A 273 21.06 -12.46 -6.84
CA GLN A 273 20.24 -13.67 -6.97
C GLN A 273 18.72 -13.35 -6.91
N VAL A 274 18.34 -12.39 -6.07
CA VAL A 274 16.94 -12.01 -5.89
C VAL A 274 16.60 -10.87 -6.82
N ILE A 275 15.50 -11.02 -7.54
CA ILE A 275 14.89 -9.99 -8.39
C ILE A 275 13.47 -9.78 -7.89
N CYS A 276 13.10 -8.54 -7.61
CA CYS A 276 11.75 -8.23 -7.19
C CYS A 276 11.24 -6.95 -7.87
N ALA A 277 9.93 -6.77 -7.87
CA ALA A 277 9.33 -5.57 -8.41
C ALA A 277 8.48 -4.87 -7.36
N GLU A 278 8.63 -3.55 -7.26
CA GLU A 278 7.69 -2.68 -6.56
C GLU A 278 6.56 -2.31 -7.52
N ALA A 279 5.31 -2.44 -7.07
CA ALA A 279 4.12 -2.09 -7.84
C ALA A 279 3.92 -0.57 -7.94
N GLY A 280 5.02 0.15 -8.13
CA GLY A 280 5.10 1.59 -8.18
C GLY A 280 6.48 2.06 -8.58
N GLY A 281 6.68 3.35 -8.39
CA GLY A 281 7.93 4.05 -8.71
C GLY A 281 7.67 5.45 -9.19
N VAL A 282 8.72 6.20 -9.40
CA VAL A 282 8.63 7.57 -9.90
C VAL A 282 9.53 7.75 -11.12
N GLU A 283 9.08 8.59 -12.02
CA GLU A 283 9.93 9.07 -13.11
C GLU A 283 11.06 9.96 -12.56
N PRO A 284 12.19 10.10 -13.28
CA PRO A 284 13.33 10.88 -12.80
C PRO A 284 12.97 12.30 -12.32
N GLN A 285 12.00 12.94 -12.98
CA GLN A 285 11.55 14.29 -12.64
C GLN A 285 10.85 14.38 -11.26
N GLN A 286 10.35 13.27 -10.76
CA GLN A 286 9.61 13.18 -9.48
C GLN A 286 10.47 12.60 -8.36
N GLN A 287 11.67 12.12 -8.67
CA GLN A 287 12.56 11.46 -7.70
C GLN A 287 12.81 12.34 -6.47
N LYS A 288 13.01 13.65 -6.68
CA LYS A 288 13.24 14.57 -5.57
C LYS A 288 12.09 14.63 -4.57
N ALA A 289 10.84 14.62 -5.04
CA ALA A 289 9.68 14.66 -4.14
C ALA A 289 9.59 13.39 -3.27
N LEU A 290 9.89 12.23 -3.86
CA LEU A 290 9.95 10.97 -3.13
C LEU A 290 11.11 10.94 -2.12
N ASP A 291 12.27 11.47 -2.48
CA ASP A 291 13.44 11.52 -1.59
C ASP A 291 13.20 12.49 -0.43
N ASP A 292 12.58 13.66 -0.68
CA ASP A 292 12.19 14.62 0.35
C ASP A 292 11.16 13.97 1.33
N PHE A 293 10.20 13.21 0.79
CA PHE A 293 9.24 12.42 1.61
C PHE A 293 9.98 11.41 2.49
N ARG A 294 10.87 10.60 1.92
CA ARG A 294 11.66 9.59 2.67
C ARG A 294 12.45 10.21 3.80
N ALA A 295 13.13 11.34 3.52
CA ALA A 295 13.88 12.07 4.54
C ALA A 295 12.97 12.63 5.66
N ALA A 296 11.79 13.15 5.33
CA ALA A 296 10.82 13.62 6.31
C ALA A 296 10.22 12.48 7.13
N TYR A 297 9.92 11.35 6.50
CA TYR A 297 9.43 10.14 7.15
C TYR A 297 10.45 9.62 8.17
N GLN A 298 11.71 9.48 7.78
CA GLN A 298 12.77 9.02 8.68
C GLN A 298 12.98 9.96 9.88
N ARG A 299 12.94 11.29 9.64
CA ARG A 299 13.00 12.27 10.75
C ARG A 299 11.84 12.13 11.74
N LYS A 300 10.63 11.83 11.22
CA LYS A 300 9.42 11.76 12.05
C LYS A 300 9.29 10.46 12.82
N PHE A 301 9.61 9.33 12.20
CA PHE A 301 9.35 8.00 12.76
C PHE A 301 10.61 7.26 13.24
N GLY A 302 11.81 7.77 12.93
CA GLY A 302 13.09 7.13 13.29
C GLY A 302 13.42 5.86 12.53
N VAL A 303 12.63 5.53 11.48
CA VAL A 303 12.80 4.36 10.63
C VAL A 303 12.77 4.76 9.15
N GLU A 304 13.37 3.94 8.29
CA GLU A 304 13.33 4.15 6.84
C GLU A 304 11.99 3.68 6.27
N VAL A 305 11.59 4.26 5.14
CA VAL A 305 10.46 3.78 4.34
C VAL A 305 10.77 2.39 3.82
N LEU A 306 9.86 1.44 4.00
CA LEU A 306 10.02 0.09 3.46
C LEU A 306 9.51 0.00 2.00
N THR A 307 8.21 0.25 1.80
CA THR A 307 7.59 0.15 0.46
C THR A 307 6.36 1.04 0.33
N TYR A 308 5.38 0.94 1.24
CA TYR A 308 4.02 1.42 1.02
C TYR A 308 3.71 2.79 1.61
N ALA A 309 4.53 3.31 2.53
CA ALA A 309 4.28 4.60 3.17
C ALA A 309 4.01 5.76 2.20
N PRO A 310 4.76 5.95 1.09
CA PRO A 310 4.50 7.05 0.16
C PRO A 310 3.17 6.88 -0.58
N TYR A 311 2.74 5.64 -0.84
CA TYR A 311 1.45 5.37 -1.49
C TYR A 311 0.27 5.60 -0.55
N ALA A 312 0.40 5.23 0.74
CA ALA A 312 -0.61 5.52 1.76
C ALA A 312 -0.75 7.02 2.01
N TYR A 313 0.37 7.74 2.00
CA TYR A 313 0.40 9.20 2.08
C TYR A 313 -0.34 9.84 0.90
N ASP A 314 -0.01 9.45 -0.33
CA ASP A 314 -0.66 9.97 -1.54
C ASP A 314 -2.13 9.57 -1.62
N ALA A 315 -2.51 8.36 -1.20
CA ALA A 315 -3.90 7.91 -1.16
C ALA A 315 -4.76 8.82 -0.27
N LEU A 316 -4.24 9.19 0.91
CA LEU A 316 -4.95 10.09 1.82
C LEU A 316 -5.03 11.51 1.27
N LEU A 317 -3.94 12.03 0.73
CA LEU A 317 -3.94 13.36 0.10
C LEU A 317 -4.90 13.42 -1.09
N THR A 318 -4.94 12.37 -1.92
CA THR A 318 -5.86 12.24 -3.05
C THR A 318 -7.32 12.26 -2.60
N MET A 319 -7.65 11.55 -1.53
CA MET A 319 -9.00 11.53 -0.97
C MET A 319 -9.42 12.89 -0.44
N VAL A 320 -8.52 13.58 0.28
CA VAL A 320 -8.81 14.92 0.83
C VAL A 320 -8.91 15.97 -0.28
N ASP A 321 -8.07 15.87 -1.32
CA ASP A 321 -8.17 16.73 -2.51
C ASP A 321 -9.54 16.57 -3.20
N ALA A 322 -10.04 15.33 -3.33
CA ALA A 322 -11.38 15.09 -3.86
C ALA A 322 -12.48 15.70 -2.99
N MET A 323 -12.36 15.65 -1.65
CA MET A 323 -13.27 16.31 -0.73
C MET A 323 -13.25 17.84 -0.88
N GLN A 324 -12.06 18.42 -1.06
CA GLN A 324 -11.90 19.87 -1.27
C GLN A 324 -12.52 20.30 -2.59
N GLN A 325 -12.27 19.58 -3.69
CA GLN A 325 -12.85 19.87 -5.01
C GLN A 325 -14.38 19.70 -5.01
N ALA A 326 -14.92 18.73 -4.26
CA ALA A 326 -16.35 18.54 -4.09
C ALA A 326 -17.01 19.56 -3.15
N GLY A 327 -16.20 20.33 -2.39
CA GLY A 327 -16.70 21.23 -1.35
C GLY A 327 -17.37 20.51 -0.18
N SER A 328 -17.12 19.19 0.01
CA SER A 328 -17.79 18.37 1.02
C SER A 328 -16.99 17.12 1.38
N PRO A 329 -16.92 16.76 2.68
CA PRO A 329 -16.35 15.47 3.12
C PRO A 329 -17.38 14.31 3.07
N ASP A 330 -18.61 14.57 2.63
CA ASP A 330 -19.66 13.56 2.49
C ASP A 330 -19.28 12.58 1.36
N PRO A 331 -19.16 11.25 1.63
CA PRO A 331 -18.82 10.23 0.64
C PRO A 331 -19.65 10.32 -0.64
N ALA A 332 -20.98 10.52 -0.54
CA ALA A 332 -21.86 10.60 -1.70
C ALA A 332 -21.54 11.79 -2.62
N LYS A 333 -20.97 12.88 -2.06
CA LYS A 333 -20.65 14.09 -2.81
C LYS A 333 -19.25 14.04 -3.42
N TYR A 334 -18.25 13.51 -2.70
CA TYR A 334 -16.89 13.52 -3.22
C TYR A 334 -16.52 12.27 -4.04
N LEU A 335 -17.22 11.14 -3.89
CA LEU A 335 -16.98 9.93 -4.66
C LEU A 335 -16.98 10.17 -6.20
N PRO A 336 -17.93 10.90 -6.81
CA PRO A 336 -17.88 11.21 -8.24
C PRO A 336 -16.69 12.08 -8.65
N VAL A 337 -16.16 12.90 -7.73
CA VAL A 337 -14.96 13.70 -7.94
C VAL A 337 -13.73 12.81 -7.84
N LEU A 338 -13.65 11.96 -6.80
CA LEU A 338 -12.58 11.00 -6.61
C LEU A 338 -12.37 10.09 -7.82
N ALA A 339 -13.45 9.60 -8.41
CA ALA A 339 -13.40 8.74 -9.61
C ALA A 339 -12.75 9.43 -10.84
N ARG A 340 -12.64 10.76 -10.85
CA ARG A 340 -12.06 11.55 -11.97
C ARG A 340 -10.88 12.40 -11.54
N ILE A 341 -10.40 12.19 -10.32
CA ILE A 341 -9.32 12.99 -9.74
C ILE A 341 -8.02 12.88 -10.54
N ARG A 342 -7.24 13.94 -10.52
CA ARG A 342 -5.84 13.95 -10.93
C ARG A 342 -5.05 14.68 -9.84
N HIS A 343 -4.51 13.91 -8.92
CA HIS A 343 -3.71 14.41 -7.82
C HIS A 343 -2.23 14.23 -8.10
N LYS A 344 -1.41 15.25 -7.86
CA LYS A 344 0.04 15.16 -7.99
C LYS A 344 0.64 14.82 -6.62
N GLY A 345 0.96 13.55 -6.43
CA GLY A 345 1.58 13.03 -5.21
C GLY A 345 3.10 12.91 -5.29
N VAL A 346 3.69 12.37 -4.25
CA VAL A 346 5.14 12.05 -4.17
C VAL A 346 5.49 10.79 -4.96
N THR A 347 4.51 9.92 -5.21
CA THR A 347 4.65 8.69 -6.01
C THR A 347 4.29 8.90 -7.49
N GLY A 348 3.90 10.11 -7.86
CA GLY A 348 3.48 10.42 -9.22
C GLY A 348 2.10 11.05 -9.28
N THR A 349 1.49 11.03 -10.47
CA THR A 349 0.11 11.47 -10.63
C THR A 349 -0.84 10.31 -10.30
N VAL A 350 -1.63 10.48 -9.27
CA VAL A 350 -2.74 9.57 -8.93
C VAL A 350 -3.97 9.98 -9.74
N ALA A 351 -4.39 9.10 -10.63
CA ALA A 351 -5.64 9.20 -11.40
C ALA A 351 -6.16 7.78 -11.60
N PHE A 352 -7.47 7.61 -11.65
CA PHE A 352 -8.08 6.28 -11.71
C PHE A 352 -8.73 6.03 -13.06
N ASP A 353 -8.71 4.78 -13.51
CA ASP A 353 -9.51 4.32 -14.63
C ASP A 353 -10.98 4.07 -14.22
N ALA A 354 -11.81 3.66 -15.17
CA ALA A 354 -13.23 3.37 -14.93
C ALA A 354 -13.48 2.22 -13.92
N ARG A 355 -12.45 1.45 -13.57
CA ARG A 355 -12.53 0.34 -12.60
C ARG A 355 -11.99 0.73 -11.23
N GLY A 356 -11.35 1.90 -11.10
CA GLY A 356 -10.68 2.34 -9.87
C GLY A 356 -9.20 1.93 -9.80
N ASP A 357 -8.61 1.37 -10.85
CA ASP A 357 -7.18 1.11 -10.94
C ASP A 357 -6.41 2.40 -11.29
N VAL A 358 -5.19 2.55 -10.76
CA VAL A 358 -4.35 3.69 -11.12
C VAL A 358 -4.02 3.68 -12.62
N GLN A 359 -4.17 4.84 -13.26
CA GLN A 359 -3.75 5.02 -14.65
C GLN A 359 -2.23 5.13 -14.74
N ASN A 360 -1.65 4.52 -15.79
CA ASN A 360 -0.21 4.59 -16.07
C ASN A 360 0.67 4.14 -14.90
N GLY A 361 0.25 3.08 -14.20
CA GLY A 361 1.02 2.49 -13.12
C GLY A 361 2.46 2.19 -13.58
N VAL A 362 3.43 2.68 -12.83
CA VAL A 362 4.86 2.44 -13.06
C VAL A 362 5.28 1.27 -12.19
N LEU A 363 6.22 0.48 -12.67
CA LEU A 363 6.79 -0.66 -11.97
C LEU A 363 8.30 -0.48 -11.89
N THR A 364 8.89 -0.76 -10.74
CA THR A 364 10.34 -0.67 -10.57
C THR A 364 10.90 -2.03 -10.22
N ILE A 365 11.86 -2.51 -11.02
CA ILE A 365 12.56 -3.77 -10.79
C ILE A 365 13.81 -3.51 -9.97
N TYR A 366 14.00 -4.33 -8.94
CA TYR A 366 15.13 -4.26 -8.02
C TYR A 366 15.88 -5.60 -7.93
N THR A 367 17.10 -5.51 -7.45
CA THR A 367 17.89 -6.64 -6.91
C THR A 367 18.49 -6.24 -5.57
N PHE A 368 19.13 -7.19 -4.89
CA PHE A 368 19.86 -6.92 -3.65
C PHE A 368 21.36 -7.13 -3.88
N ARG A 369 22.16 -6.18 -3.41
CA ARG A 369 23.64 -6.27 -3.39
C ARG A 369 24.18 -5.61 -2.13
N GLY A 370 25.11 -6.27 -1.47
CA GLY A 370 25.65 -5.79 -0.20
C GLY A 370 24.57 -5.60 0.85
N GLY A 371 23.52 -6.43 0.84
CA GLY A 371 22.39 -6.32 1.75
C GLY A 371 21.47 -5.12 1.53
N LYS A 372 21.59 -4.41 0.39
CA LYS A 372 20.77 -3.25 0.05
C LYS A 372 20.02 -3.47 -1.25
N ARG A 373 18.80 -2.96 -1.31
CA ARG A 373 17.97 -2.95 -2.52
C ARG A 373 18.55 -1.96 -3.54
N GLN A 374 18.79 -2.43 -4.77
CA GLN A 374 19.30 -1.62 -5.87
C GLN A 374 18.34 -1.67 -7.05
N ARG A 375 17.96 -0.49 -7.55
CA ARG A 375 17.10 -0.36 -8.73
C ARG A 375 17.84 -0.83 -9.99
N LEU A 376 17.20 -1.72 -10.74
CA LEU A 376 17.68 -2.18 -12.05
C LEU A 376 17.05 -1.40 -13.19
N THR A 377 15.72 -1.27 -13.20
CA THR A 377 15.00 -0.59 -14.27
C THR A 377 13.61 -0.16 -13.79
N VAL A 378 13.03 0.79 -14.52
CA VAL A 378 11.64 1.20 -14.39
C VAL A 378 10.91 0.72 -15.65
N MET A 379 9.70 0.15 -15.48
CA MET A 379 8.87 -0.41 -16.55
C MET A 379 7.48 0.25 -16.51
N LYS A 380 6.89 0.39 -17.69
CA LYS A 380 5.49 0.83 -17.89
C LYS A 380 4.71 -0.29 -18.54
#